data_e7042119e6379bf32de4764e3ccead8d
#
_entry.id   e7042119e6379bf32de4764e3ccead8d
#
_cell.length_a   1.000
_cell.length_b   1.000
_cell.length_c   1.000
_cell.angle_alpha   90.00
_cell.angle_beta   90.00
_cell.angle_gamma   90.00
#
_symmetry.space_group_name_H-M   'P 1'
#
loop_
_entity.id
_entity.type
_entity.pdbx_description
1 polymer ?
#
loop_
_entity_poly.entity_id
_entity_poly.type
_entity_poly.pdbx_seq_one_letter_code
_entity_poly.pdbx_strand_id
1 'polypeptide(L)'
;MEQRNNLVLQGTETFSRGQLDNVALESGSIVLDSAAGRYLQYGSYTTPEFAMPAFCNLNVSWNAHAPHNTMVEVRCRVYAGNAWTGWMSFGKWAPDYPRCSVNAQSEDGMVFLMGDTVTVATPGGGTGVQLQVNLSSNDDKVTPALRLLAAAVRPVTWEKQEGHPINRRLYLPEYCLSAHDPSFGREMELPLVMAALMNRFGEDILPEEVAYVMEDKATGSTGNGAFAAAAAGCCGYPCWQAWMDLADLRAQIHDDCSIAVRVE
;
A
#
# COMPACT_ATOMS: atom_id res chain seq x y z
N MET A 1 -20.50 13.00 -9.26
CA MET A 1 -19.72 12.02 -8.47
C MET A 1 -18.45 12.74 -8.10
N GLU A 2 -18.27 13.11 -6.83
CA GLU A 2 -17.00 13.67 -6.38
C GLU A 2 -15.88 12.67 -6.67
N GLN A 3 -14.89 13.11 -7.41
CA GLN A 3 -13.72 12.30 -7.72
C GLN A 3 -12.90 12.17 -6.44
N ARG A 4 -12.90 10.98 -5.86
CA ARG A 4 -12.14 10.71 -4.63
C ARG A 4 -10.66 10.54 -4.97
N ASN A 5 -9.79 11.23 -4.24
CA ASN A 5 -8.33 11.10 -4.37
C ASN A 5 -7.81 9.74 -3.88
N ASN A 6 -8.62 9.03 -3.11
CA ASN A 6 -8.26 7.77 -2.50
C ASN A 6 -9.25 6.67 -2.88
N LEU A 7 -8.72 5.54 -3.33
CA LEU A 7 -9.44 4.32 -3.65
C LEU A 7 -8.98 3.24 -2.66
N VAL A 8 -9.92 2.63 -1.96
CA VAL A 8 -9.64 1.49 -1.07
C VAL A 8 -10.54 0.33 -1.47
N LEU A 9 -9.93 -0.78 -1.81
CA LEU A 9 -10.59 -2.04 -2.18
C LEU A 9 -10.37 -3.04 -1.04
N GLN A 10 -11.48 -3.51 -0.47
CA GLN A 10 -11.47 -4.46 0.63
C GLN A 10 -12.77 -5.28 0.61
N GLY A 11 -12.65 -6.59 0.87
CA GLY A 11 -13.78 -7.50 0.96
C GLY A 11 -14.35 -7.92 -0.40
N THR A 12 -15.27 -8.87 -0.34
CA THR A 12 -15.81 -9.57 -1.52
C THR A 12 -16.49 -8.63 -2.52
N GLU A 13 -17.24 -7.64 -2.03
CA GLU A 13 -18.01 -6.74 -2.92
C GLU A 13 -17.10 -5.92 -3.85
N THR A 14 -15.98 -5.42 -3.33
CA THR A 14 -15.05 -4.59 -4.12
C THR A 14 -14.17 -5.45 -5.01
N PHE A 15 -13.66 -6.56 -4.50
CA PHE A 15 -12.77 -7.45 -5.25
C PHE A 15 -13.49 -8.22 -6.36
N SER A 16 -14.78 -8.54 -6.20
CA SER A 16 -15.56 -9.25 -7.25
C SER A 16 -15.73 -8.44 -8.55
N ARG A 17 -15.42 -7.14 -8.52
CA ARG A 17 -15.52 -6.27 -9.71
C ARG A 17 -14.30 -6.40 -10.65
N GLY A 18 -13.22 -7.01 -10.21
CA GLY A 18 -12.01 -7.20 -10.99
C GLY A 18 -11.97 -8.56 -11.70
N GLN A 19 -10.94 -8.76 -12.48
CA GLN A 19 -10.67 -10.00 -13.18
C GLN A 19 -9.84 -10.93 -12.28
N LEU A 20 -10.33 -12.15 -12.10
CA LEU A 20 -9.68 -13.23 -11.38
C LEU A 20 -9.09 -14.20 -12.39
N ASP A 21 -7.79 -14.47 -12.32
CA ASP A 21 -7.08 -15.45 -13.12
C ASP A 21 -6.28 -16.37 -12.20
N ASN A 22 -6.69 -17.64 -12.07
CA ASN A 22 -6.12 -18.60 -11.13
C ASN A 22 -6.14 -18.13 -9.66
N VAL A 23 -7.06 -17.27 -9.30
CA VAL A 23 -7.31 -16.80 -7.95
C VAL A 23 -8.80 -16.87 -7.63
N ALA A 24 -9.12 -16.99 -6.35
CA ALA A 24 -10.47 -17.08 -5.83
C ALA A 24 -10.71 -16.04 -4.74
N LEU A 25 -12.00 -15.75 -4.47
CA LEU A 25 -12.43 -14.93 -3.35
C LEU A 25 -12.81 -15.85 -2.18
N GLU A 26 -12.05 -15.79 -1.09
CA GLU A 26 -12.30 -16.54 0.13
C GLU A 26 -12.31 -15.61 1.34
N SER A 27 -13.39 -15.62 2.09
CA SER A 27 -13.54 -14.82 3.34
C SER A 27 -13.19 -13.34 3.16
N GLY A 28 -13.52 -12.75 2.02
CA GLY A 28 -13.25 -11.35 1.71
C GLY A 28 -11.82 -11.04 1.25
N SER A 29 -11.01 -12.06 1.03
CA SER A 29 -9.63 -11.95 0.54
C SER A 29 -9.49 -12.59 -0.82
N ILE A 30 -8.48 -12.17 -1.58
CA ILE A 30 -8.07 -12.85 -2.81
C ILE A 30 -6.95 -13.83 -2.46
N VAL A 31 -7.15 -15.08 -2.80
CA VAL A 31 -6.21 -16.19 -2.60
C VAL A 31 -5.93 -16.90 -3.92
N LEU A 32 -4.91 -17.75 -4.00
CA LEU A 32 -4.74 -18.64 -5.13
C LEU A 32 -5.92 -19.61 -5.24
N ASP A 33 -6.40 -19.87 -6.43
CA ASP A 33 -7.44 -20.88 -6.65
C ASP A 33 -6.88 -22.28 -6.38
N SER A 34 -7.77 -23.22 -6.14
CA SER A 34 -7.41 -24.59 -5.77
C SER A 34 -8.08 -25.62 -6.68
N ALA A 35 -7.33 -26.68 -7.00
CA ALA A 35 -7.83 -27.83 -7.72
C ALA A 35 -7.50 -29.11 -6.92
N ALA A 36 -8.50 -29.95 -6.68
CA ALA A 36 -8.37 -31.19 -5.91
C ALA A 36 -7.74 -30.98 -4.51
N GLY A 37 -8.06 -29.87 -3.83
CA GLY A 37 -7.57 -29.55 -2.49
C GLY A 37 -6.13 -29.06 -2.43
N ARG A 38 -5.57 -28.62 -3.58
CA ARG A 38 -4.23 -28.05 -3.70
C ARG A 38 -4.30 -26.69 -4.38
N TYR A 39 -3.61 -25.71 -3.84
CA TYR A 39 -3.51 -24.38 -4.42
C TYR A 39 -2.69 -24.38 -5.71
N LEU A 40 -3.09 -23.55 -6.67
CA LEU A 40 -2.30 -23.27 -7.86
C LEU A 40 -1.02 -22.53 -7.47
N GLN A 41 0.04 -22.68 -8.27
CA GLN A 41 1.32 -22.06 -7.94
C GLN A 41 1.38 -20.56 -8.27
N TYR A 42 0.50 -20.09 -9.15
CA TYR A 42 0.47 -18.71 -9.61
C TYR A 42 -0.94 -18.30 -10.00
N GLY A 43 -1.30 -17.06 -9.67
CA GLY A 43 -2.53 -16.44 -10.11
C GLY A 43 -2.43 -14.93 -10.04
N SER A 44 -3.35 -14.23 -10.68
CA SER A 44 -3.39 -12.78 -10.69
C SER A 44 -4.80 -12.22 -10.51
N TYR A 45 -4.87 -11.09 -9.85
CA TYR A 45 -6.04 -10.26 -9.74
C TYR A 45 -5.78 -8.93 -10.44
N THR A 46 -6.67 -8.53 -11.34
CA THR A 46 -6.59 -7.24 -12.04
C THR A 46 -7.85 -6.45 -11.75
N THR A 47 -7.70 -5.23 -11.24
CA THR A 47 -8.83 -4.34 -10.93
C THR A 47 -9.51 -3.85 -12.23
N PRO A 48 -10.75 -3.35 -12.16
CA PRO A 48 -11.26 -2.46 -13.19
C PRO A 48 -10.34 -1.25 -13.38
N GLU A 49 -10.48 -0.57 -14.51
CA GLU A 49 -9.86 0.74 -14.74
C GLU A 49 -10.63 1.80 -13.94
N PHE A 50 -9.92 2.59 -13.15
CA PHE A 50 -10.52 3.65 -12.34
C PHE A 50 -10.16 5.01 -12.93
N ALA A 51 -11.17 5.82 -13.23
CA ALA A 51 -10.99 7.24 -13.51
C ALA A 51 -10.67 7.96 -12.20
N MET A 52 -9.60 8.76 -12.21
CA MET A 52 -9.14 9.56 -11.08
C MET A 52 -9.12 11.04 -11.45
N PRO A 53 -9.17 11.98 -10.47
CA PRO A 53 -8.85 13.37 -10.72
C PRO A 53 -7.47 13.47 -11.39
N ALA A 54 -7.24 14.48 -12.22
CA ALA A 54 -5.91 14.70 -12.78
C ALA A 54 -4.86 14.79 -11.68
N PHE A 55 -3.83 13.95 -11.73
CA PHE A 55 -2.86 13.79 -10.65
C PHE A 55 -1.42 13.81 -11.13
N CYS A 56 -0.53 14.25 -10.24
CA CYS A 56 0.93 14.24 -10.47
C CYS A 56 1.68 13.13 -9.71
N ASN A 57 1.09 12.59 -8.62
CA ASN A 57 1.66 11.44 -7.91
C ASN A 57 0.59 10.39 -7.63
N LEU A 58 1.02 9.13 -7.56
CA LEU A 58 0.22 7.98 -7.15
C LEU A 58 1.03 7.15 -6.16
N ASN A 59 0.44 6.86 -5.01
CA ASN A 59 0.94 5.86 -4.06
C ASN A 59 -0.01 4.67 -4.08
N VAL A 60 0.57 3.47 -4.05
CA VAL A 60 -0.19 2.21 -3.95
C VAL A 60 0.25 1.49 -2.69
N SER A 61 -0.69 0.96 -1.97
CA SER A 61 -0.43 0.17 -0.76
C SER A 61 -1.34 -1.04 -0.70
N TRP A 62 -0.92 -2.04 0.05
CA TRP A 62 -1.65 -3.30 0.18
C TRP A 62 -1.51 -3.88 1.58
N ASN A 63 -2.50 -4.70 1.96
CA ASN A 63 -2.38 -5.58 3.12
C ASN A 63 -2.54 -7.01 2.64
N ALA A 64 -1.53 -7.82 2.88
CA ALA A 64 -1.51 -9.21 2.44
C ALA A 64 -0.87 -10.09 3.53
N HIS A 65 -1.49 -11.22 3.79
CA HIS A 65 -0.85 -12.31 4.49
C HIS A 65 -0.03 -13.11 3.49
N ALA A 66 1.27 -13.16 3.70
CA ALA A 66 2.20 -13.94 2.88
C ALA A 66 2.94 -14.93 3.80
N PRO A 67 2.42 -16.18 3.95
CA PRO A 67 3.12 -17.21 4.71
C PRO A 67 4.41 -17.67 4.00
N HIS A 68 5.21 -18.50 4.67
CA HIS A 68 6.41 -19.09 4.09
C HIS A 68 6.11 -19.77 2.75
N ASN A 69 7.06 -19.73 1.82
CA ASN A 69 6.94 -20.20 0.45
C ASN A 69 5.99 -19.43 -0.46
N THR A 70 5.47 -18.28 0.00
CA THR A 70 4.56 -17.45 -0.82
C THR A 70 5.12 -16.06 -1.11
N MET A 71 4.57 -15.42 -2.12
CA MET A 71 4.95 -14.07 -2.54
C MET A 71 3.75 -13.32 -3.11
N VAL A 72 3.72 -12.03 -2.85
CA VAL A 72 2.78 -11.07 -3.42
C VAL A 72 3.58 -10.02 -4.18
N GLU A 73 3.19 -9.71 -5.41
CA GLU A 73 3.71 -8.60 -6.20
C GLU A 73 2.57 -7.68 -6.58
N VAL A 74 2.70 -6.40 -6.30
CA VAL A 74 1.69 -5.39 -6.66
C VAL A 74 2.23 -4.54 -7.80
N ARG A 75 1.39 -4.33 -8.81
CA ARG A 75 1.70 -3.54 -10.00
C ARG A 75 0.64 -2.48 -10.25
N CYS A 76 1.02 -1.42 -10.89
CA CYS A 76 0.08 -0.44 -11.42
C CYS A 76 0.37 -0.12 -12.89
N ARG A 77 -0.64 0.43 -13.58
CA ARG A 77 -0.48 1.21 -14.80
C ARG A 77 -1.31 2.48 -14.70
N VAL A 78 -0.84 3.51 -15.38
CA VAL A 78 -1.42 4.86 -15.33
C VAL A 78 -1.88 5.26 -16.73
N TYR A 79 -3.05 5.87 -16.83
CA TYR A 79 -3.50 6.51 -18.05
C TYR A 79 -3.04 7.97 -18.05
N ALA A 80 -2.13 8.30 -18.93
CA ALA A 80 -1.55 9.64 -19.08
C ALA A 80 -1.20 9.89 -20.56
N GLY A 81 -1.26 11.13 -21.04
CA GLY A 81 -0.95 11.44 -22.43
C GLY A 81 -1.82 10.69 -23.46
N ASN A 82 -3.07 10.37 -23.13
CA ASN A 82 -4.02 9.60 -23.95
C ASN A 82 -3.67 8.12 -24.19
N ALA A 83 -2.81 7.54 -23.35
CA ALA A 83 -2.46 6.13 -23.40
C ALA A 83 -2.24 5.53 -22.00
N TRP A 84 -2.39 4.21 -21.89
CA TRP A 84 -1.94 3.48 -20.72
C TRP A 84 -0.45 3.23 -20.80
N THR A 85 0.23 3.42 -19.67
CA THR A 85 1.63 2.96 -19.51
C THR A 85 1.70 1.43 -19.53
N GLY A 86 2.90 0.88 -19.68
CA GLY A 86 3.18 -0.50 -19.27
C GLY A 86 2.97 -0.70 -17.76
N TRP A 87 2.91 -1.96 -17.33
CA TRP A 87 2.81 -2.31 -15.92
C TRP A 87 4.12 -2.01 -15.19
N MET A 88 4.04 -1.26 -14.09
CA MET A 88 5.14 -0.94 -13.20
C MET A 88 4.96 -1.69 -11.87
N SER A 89 6.00 -2.38 -11.41
CA SER A 89 5.97 -3.19 -10.19
C SER A 89 6.48 -2.39 -8.99
N PHE A 90 5.75 -2.42 -7.88
CA PHE A 90 6.20 -1.89 -6.59
C PHE A 90 7.20 -2.82 -5.88
N GLY A 91 7.51 -3.95 -6.49
CA GLY A 91 8.40 -4.96 -5.95
C GLY A 91 7.67 -6.15 -5.36
N LYS A 92 8.39 -6.88 -4.53
CA LYS A 92 7.93 -8.17 -3.98
C LYS A 92 7.77 -8.10 -2.48
N TRP A 93 6.67 -8.63 -1.99
CA TRP A 93 6.37 -8.80 -0.58
C TRP A 93 6.33 -10.30 -0.25
N ALA A 94 7.29 -10.76 0.54
CA ALA A 94 7.45 -12.17 0.90
C ALA A 94 8.23 -12.31 2.20
N PRO A 95 8.01 -13.37 3.02
CA PRO A 95 8.79 -13.61 4.23
C PRO A 95 10.18 -14.21 3.93
N ASP A 96 10.28 -15.09 2.91
CA ASP A 96 11.49 -15.87 2.62
C ASP A 96 12.41 -15.23 1.59
N TYR A 97 11.99 -14.15 0.95
CA TYR A 97 12.77 -13.44 -0.06
C TYR A 97 12.98 -11.99 0.36
N PRO A 98 14.08 -11.37 -0.05
CA PRO A 98 14.30 -9.95 0.21
C PRO A 98 13.12 -9.12 -0.34
N ARG A 99 12.50 -8.35 0.52
CA ARG A 99 11.52 -7.34 0.11
C ARG A 99 12.29 -6.21 -0.56
N CYS A 100 12.04 -6.03 -1.84
CA CYS A 100 12.74 -5.05 -2.65
C CYS A 100 11.75 -4.26 -3.47
N SER A 101 11.78 -2.93 -3.37
CA SER A 101 11.13 -2.06 -4.35
C SER A 101 11.84 -2.12 -5.70
N VAL A 102 11.14 -1.70 -6.74
CA VAL A 102 11.67 -1.67 -8.10
C VAL A 102 11.42 -0.28 -8.69
N ASN A 103 12.46 0.33 -9.24
CA ASN A 103 12.29 1.54 -10.03
C ASN A 103 11.91 1.18 -11.47
N ALA A 104 10.93 1.90 -12.01
CA ALA A 104 10.43 1.68 -13.37
C ALA A 104 10.06 3.01 -14.01
N GLN A 105 10.00 3.02 -15.35
CA GLN A 105 9.52 4.18 -16.10
C GLN A 105 8.73 3.74 -17.34
N SER A 106 7.84 4.61 -17.82
CA SER A 106 7.17 4.45 -19.11
C SER A 106 8.15 4.59 -20.27
N GLU A 107 7.76 4.11 -21.46
CA GLU A 107 8.62 4.16 -22.66
C GLU A 107 9.03 5.59 -23.04
N ASP A 108 8.12 6.55 -22.82
CA ASP A 108 8.35 7.98 -23.07
C ASP A 108 9.09 8.69 -21.91
N GLY A 109 9.34 8.01 -20.79
CA GLY A 109 9.99 8.55 -19.59
C GLY A 109 9.17 9.59 -18.83
N MET A 110 7.89 9.79 -19.16
CA MET A 110 7.04 10.81 -18.55
C MET A 110 6.30 10.30 -17.29
N VAL A 111 6.24 8.99 -17.10
CA VAL A 111 5.70 8.36 -15.90
C VAL A 111 6.77 7.45 -15.31
N PHE A 112 7.11 7.65 -14.05
CA PHE A 112 8.16 6.86 -13.41
C PHE A 112 7.81 6.52 -11.96
N LEU A 113 8.16 5.30 -11.58
CA LEU A 113 8.05 4.78 -10.22
C LEU A 113 9.42 4.80 -9.56
N MET A 114 9.50 5.44 -8.40
CA MET A 114 10.67 5.40 -7.52
C MET A 114 10.25 5.01 -6.10
N GLY A 115 10.76 3.86 -5.63
CA GLY A 115 10.38 3.33 -4.33
C GLY A 115 8.89 3.00 -4.25
N ASP A 116 8.11 3.83 -3.58
CA ASP A 116 6.67 3.67 -3.37
C ASP A 116 5.79 4.72 -4.08
N THR A 117 6.40 5.60 -4.89
CA THR A 117 5.69 6.73 -5.49
C THR A 117 5.84 6.73 -7.01
N VAL A 118 4.72 6.70 -7.70
CA VAL A 118 4.66 6.98 -9.14
C VAL A 118 4.53 8.48 -9.34
N THR A 119 5.39 9.05 -10.16
CA THR A 119 5.34 10.46 -10.57
C THR A 119 4.92 10.55 -12.04
N VAL A 120 3.98 11.44 -12.33
CA VAL A 120 3.47 11.71 -13.68
C VAL A 120 3.89 13.11 -14.09
N ALA A 121 4.87 13.20 -14.98
CA ALA A 121 5.37 14.45 -15.54
C ALA A 121 4.66 14.86 -16.85
N THR A 122 3.73 14.04 -17.34
CA THR A 122 2.92 14.35 -18.52
C THR A 122 2.12 15.62 -18.29
N PRO A 123 2.08 16.59 -19.23
CA PRO A 123 1.21 17.75 -19.14
C PRO A 123 -0.25 17.33 -18.91
N GLY A 124 -0.89 17.92 -17.88
CA GLY A 124 -2.25 17.56 -17.46
C GLY A 124 -2.32 16.39 -16.47
N GLY A 125 -1.20 15.75 -16.18
CA GLY A 125 -1.14 14.63 -15.21
C GLY A 125 -1.70 13.30 -15.71
N GLY A 126 -1.81 12.35 -14.80
CA GLY A 126 -2.53 11.09 -15.01
C GLY A 126 -4.01 11.25 -14.70
N THR A 127 -4.86 10.48 -15.35
CA THR A 127 -6.33 10.53 -15.14
C THR A 127 -6.97 9.16 -14.95
N GLY A 128 -6.18 8.09 -15.01
CA GLY A 128 -6.65 6.73 -14.78
C GLY A 128 -5.61 5.88 -14.08
N VAL A 129 -6.10 4.93 -13.28
CA VAL A 129 -5.29 3.97 -12.53
C VAL A 129 -5.88 2.58 -12.71
N GLN A 130 -5.03 1.59 -12.93
CA GLN A 130 -5.39 0.19 -12.84
C GLN A 130 -4.32 -0.54 -12.05
N LEU A 131 -4.75 -1.46 -11.18
CA LEU A 131 -3.85 -2.24 -10.32
C LEU A 131 -3.91 -3.72 -10.70
N GLN A 132 -2.79 -4.40 -10.53
CA GLN A 132 -2.69 -5.84 -10.66
C GLN A 132 -1.92 -6.41 -9.47
N VAL A 133 -2.39 -7.52 -8.95
CA VAL A 133 -1.70 -8.25 -7.87
C VAL A 133 -1.45 -9.67 -8.34
N ASN A 134 -0.18 -10.05 -8.32
CA ASN A 134 0.27 -11.40 -8.61
C ASN A 134 0.51 -12.14 -7.30
N LEU A 135 -0.08 -13.30 -7.17
CA LEU A 135 0.08 -14.21 -6.05
C LEU A 135 0.85 -15.44 -6.51
N SER A 136 1.81 -15.90 -5.73
CA SER A 136 2.54 -17.14 -6.01
C SER A 136 2.81 -17.95 -4.76
N SER A 137 2.87 -19.27 -4.90
CA SER A 137 3.26 -20.22 -3.86
C SER A 137 4.12 -21.32 -4.44
N ASN A 138 5.17 -21.68 -3.72
CA ASN A 138 6.00 -22.87 -4.01
C ASN A 138 5.51 -24.11 -3.25
N ASP A 139 4.46 -23.98 -2.44
CA ASP A 139 3.84 -25.05 -1.67
C ASP A 139 2.34 -25.10 -1.99
N ASP A 140 1.87 -26.20 -2.53
CA ASP A 140 0.48 -26.39 -2.96
C ASP A 140 -0.53 -26.48 -1.79
N LYS A 141 -0.05 -26.43 -0.54
CA LYS A 141 -0.87 -26.42 0.68
C LYS A 141 -1.03 -25.03 1.28
N VAL A 142 -0.31 -24.03 0.77
CA VAL A 142 -0.24 -22.70 1.34
C VAL A 142 -0.54 -21.66 0.26
N THR A 143 -1.35 -20.65 0.60
CA THR A 143 -1.67 -19.54 -0.30
C THR A 143 -1.41 -18.19 0.39
N PRO A 144 -0.89 -17.20 -0.33
CA PRO A 144 -0.96 -15.84 0.15
C PRO A 144 -2.41 -15.32 0.06
N ALA A 145 -2.76 -14.33 0.88
CA ALA A 145 -4.09 -13.75 0.88
C ALA A 145 -4.00 -12.21 0.85
N LEU A 146 -4.49 -11.59 -0.23
CA LEU A 146 -4.64 -10.15 -0.33
C LEU A 146 -5.93 -9.73 0.37
N ARG A 147 -5.85 -8.84 1.36
CA ARG A 147 -6.96 -8.38 2.19
C ARG A 147 -7.41 -6.97 1.85
N LEU A 148 -6.48 -6.11 1.45
CA LEU A 148 -6.72 -4.73 1.09
C LEU A 148 -5.77 -4.31 -0.04
N LEU A 149 -6.28 -3.50 -0.96
CA LEU A 149 -5.51 -2.86 -2.02
C LEU A 149 -5.97 -1.40 -2.13
N ALA A 150 -5.05 -0.46 -2.07
CA ALA A 150 -5.39 0.95 -2.12
C ALA A 150 -4.53 1.72 -3.12
N ALA A 151 -5.11 2.74 -3.72
CA ALA A 151 -4.44 3.73 -4.55
C ALA A 151 -4.81 5.14 -4.08
N ALA A 152 -3.83 5.98 -3.91
CA ALA A 152 -4.00 7.36 -3.48
C ALA A 152 -3.28 8.29 -4.45
N VAL A 153 -3.99 9.31 -4.96
CA VAL A 153 -3.44 10.25 -5.93
C VAL A 153 -3.32 11.65 -5.35
N ARG A 154 -2.19 12.31 -5.62
CA ARG A 154 -2.03 13.73 -5.39
C ARG A 154 -2.57 14.49 -6.59
N PRO A 155 -3.68 15.23 -6.46
CA PRO A 155 -4.25 15.98 -7.58
C PRO A 155 -3.27 17.05 -8.10
N VAL A 156 -3.33 17.32 -9.40
CA VAL A 156 -2.60 18.45 -10.02
C VAL A 156 -3.08 19.78 -9.43
N THR A 157 -4.39 19.88 -9.19
CA THR A 157 -5.00 21.04 -8.54
C THR A 157 -5.61 20.62 -7.23
N TRP A 158 -5.13 21.19 -6.12
CA TRP A 158 -5.62 20.88 -4.78
C TRP A 158 -6.43 22.07 -4.25
N GLU A 159 -7.70 21.87 -4.08
CA GLU A 159 -8.57 22.83 -3.39
C GLU A 159 -8.53 22.53 -1.89
N LYS A 160 -7.99 23.48 -1.12
CA LYS A 160 -7.94 23.36 0.34
C LYS A 160 -9.34 23.48 0.93
N GLN A 161 -9.76 22.47 1.68
CA GLN A 161 -10.95 22.52 2.50
C GLN A 161 -10.55 22.77 3.95
N GLU A 162 -11.16 23.77 4.59
CA GLU A 162 -10.79 24.13 5.97
C GLU A 162 -11.27 23.13 7.02
N GLY A 163 -12.25 22.32 6.74
CA GLY A 163 -12.80 21.35 7.66
C GLY A 163 -13.30 21.98 8.98
N HIS A 164 -14.21 21.31 9.66
CA HIS A 164 -14.70 21.77 10.97
C HIS A 164 -13.71 21.45 12.09
N PRO A 165 -13.58 22.34 13.12
CA PRO A 165 -12.80 22.02 14.30
C PRO A 165 -13.31 20.73 14.96
N ILE A 166 -12.39 19.88 15.40
CA ILE A 166 -12.69 18.68 16.18
C ILE A 166 -12.05 18.79 17.57
N ASN A 167 -12.72 18.23 18.58
CA ASN A 167 -12.17 18.10 19.92
C ASN A 167 -12.00 16.59 20.23
N ARG A 168 -10.99 16.00 19.62
CA ARG A 168 -10.65 14.59 19.76
C ARG A 168 -9.17 14.44 20.03
N ARG A 169 -8.82 13.58 20.97
CA ARG A 169 -7.44 13.21 21.26
C ARG A 169 -7.32 11.68 21.20
N LEU A 170 -6.37 11.21 20.39
CA LEU A 170 -5.96 9.82 20.33
C LEU A 170 -4.67 9.64 21.12
N TYR A 171 -4.65 8.67 22.02
CA TYR A 171 -3.45 8.37 22.80
C TYR A 171 -2.63 7.32 22.07
N LEU A 172 -1.35 7.61 21.91
CA LEU A 172 -0.35 6.73 21.31
C LEU A 172 0.81 6.55 22.30
N PRO A 173 1.46 5.39 22.33
CA PRO A 173 2.74 5.25 23.02
C PRO A 173 3.76 6.24 22.46
N GLU A 174 4.61 6.74 23.34
CA GLU A 174 5.69 7.69 22.97
C GLU A 174 6.99 6.91 22.84
N TYR A 175 7.66 7.06 21.69
CA TYR A 175 8.98 6.52 21.43
C TYR A 175 9.98 7.62 21.19
N CYS A 176 11.23 7.41 21.66
CA CYS A 176 12.30 8.35 21.45
C CYS A 176 13.29 7.79 20.44
N LEU A 177 13.48 8.50 19.33
CA LEU A 177 14.39 8.07 18.25
C LEU A 177 15.81 7.77 18.75
N SER A 178 16.32 8.58 19.69
CA SER A 178 17.68 8.40 20.23
C SER A 178 17.85 7.20 21.17
N ALA A 179 16.75 6.55 21.57
CA ALA A 179 16.79 5.38 22.45
C ALA A 179 16.90 4.05 21.68
N HIS A 180 16.83 4.09 20.35
CA HIS A 180 16.84 2.90 19.51
C HIS A 180 18.22 2.62 18.91
N ASP A 181 18.49 1.35 18.63
CA ASP A 181 19.77 0.89 18.09
C ASP A 181 20.01 1.45 16.67
N PRO A 182 21.07 2.24 16.46
CA PRO A 182 21.38 2.79 15.14
C PRO A 182 21.81 1.73 14.12
N SER A 183 22.03 0.48 14.51
CA SER A 183 22.36 -0.62 13.61
C SER A 183 21.20 -1.05 12.71
N PHE A 184 19.95 -0.73 13.08
CA PHE A 184 18.76 -0.99 12.28
C PHE A 184 18.52 0.02 11.15
N GLY A 185 19.52 0.80 10.81
CA GLY A 185 19.44 1.77 9.74
C GLY A 185 19.30 3.20 10.24
N ARG A 186 19.50 4.13 9.31
CA ARG A 186 19.53 5.57 9.62
C ARG A 186 18.14 6.18 9.75
N GLU A 187 17.10 5.42 9.43
CA GLU A 187 15.74 5.91 9.26
C GLU A 187 14.75 5.12 10.13
N MET A 188 14.76 5.40 11.44
CA MET A 188 13.84 4.76 12.40
C MET A 188 12.54 5.54 12.59
N GLU A 189 12.38 6.72 11.95
CA GLU A 189 11.19 7.57 12.14
C GLU A 189 9.90 6.85 11.78
N LEU A 190 9.84 6.26 10.58
CA LEU A 190 8.63 5.58 10.15
C LEU A 190 8.35 4.29 10.93
N PRO A 191 9.34 3.40 11.22
CA PRO A 191 9.14 2.27 12.13
C PRO A 191 8.62 2.64 13.52
N LEU A 192 9.14 3.71 14.13
CA LEU A 192 8.68 4.22 15.42
C LEU A 192 7.21 4.64 15.37
N VAL A 193 6.85 5.41 14.35
CA VAL A 193 5.47 5.86 14.14
C VAL A 193 4.55 4.66 13.91
N MET A 194 4.94 3.70 13.09
CA MET A 194 4.13 2.51 12.82
C MET A 194 3.96 1.63 14.06
N ALA A 195 5.02 1.43 14.86
CA ALA A 195 4.92 0.74 16.15
C ALA A 195 3.95 1.46 17.10
N ALA A 196 4.04 2.81 17.21
CA ALA A 196 3.13 3.60 18.03
C ALA A 196 1.67 3.45 17.59
N LEU A 197 1.41 3.46 16.28
CA LEU A 197 0.07 3.28 15.73
C LEU A 197 -0.52 1.90 16.06
N MET A 198 0.27 0.82 15.93
CA MET A 198 -0.17 -0.54 16.22
C MET A 198 -0.32 -0.78 17.73
N ASN A 199 0.65 -0.34 18.54
CA ASN A 199 0.64 -0.54 19.99
C ASN A 199 -0.45 0.28 20.70
N ARG A 200 -1.05 1.26 20.03
CA ARG A 200 -2.27 1.91 20.51
C ARG A 200 -3.39 0.92 20.81
N PHE A 201 -3.45 -0.19 20.09
CA PHE A 201 -4.49 -1.22 20.21
C PHE A 201 -4.13 -2.33 21.18
N GLY A 202 -3.06 -2.16 21.97
CA GLY A 202 -2.66 -3.11 23.03
C GLY A 202 -1.62 -4.14 22.59
N GLU A 203 -1.05 -3.98 21.41
CA GLU A 203 0.12 -4.75 20.99
C GLU A 203 1.38 -4.30 21.74
N ASP A 204 2.41 -5.12 21.70
CA ASP A 204 3.74 -4.84 22.26
C ASP A 204 4.81 -5.13 21.20
N ILE A 205 4.69 -4.45 20.06
CA ILE A 205 5.58 -4.61 18.91
C ILE A 205 6.72 -3.61 19.06
N LEU A 206 7.96 -4.10 18.99
CA LEU A 206 9.12 -3.24 19.04
C LEU A 206 9.29 -2.49 17.71
N PRO A 207 9.72 -1.21 17.73
CA PRO A 207 10.04 -0.48 16.51
C PRO A 207 11.09 -1.18 15.63
N GLU A 208 12.02 -1.90 16.21
CA GLU A 208 13.04 -2.69 15.52
C GLU A 208 12.43 -3.89 14.76
N GLU A 209 11.39 -4.52 15.32
CA GLU A 209 10.65 -5.59 14.63
C GLU A 209 9.91 -5.01 13.40
N VAL A 210 9.29 -3.85 13.56
CA VAL A 210 8.65 -3.14 12.44
C VAL A 210 9.69 -2.77 11.39
N ALA A 211 10.84 -2.21 11.79
CA ALA A 211 11.93 -1.86 10.89
C ALA A 211 12.41 -3.07 10.08
N TYR A 212 12.60 -4.21 10.74
CA TYR A 212 13.01 -5.45 10.09
C TYR A 212 12.00 -5.93 9.04
N VAL A 213 10.69 -5.84 9.36
CA VAL A 213 9.63 -6.28 8.44
C VAL A 213 9.49 -5.34 7.26
N MET A 214 9.61 -4.02 7.45
CA MET A 214 9.38 -3.03 6.39
C MET A 214 10.64 -2.59 5.65
N GLU A 215 11.83 -3.07 6.04
CA GLU A 215 13.08 -2.71 5.37
C GLU A 215 13.03 -3.05 3.88
N ASP A 216 13.27 -2.05 3.04
CA ASP A 216 13.45 -2.20 1.61
C ASP A 216 14.90 -2.60 1.30
N LYS A 217 15.10 -3.87 0.98
CA LYS A 217 16.44 -4.42 0.74
C LYS A 217 17.10 -3.88 -0.54
N ALA A 218 16.35 -3.22 -1.42
CA ALA A 218 16.94 -2.56 -2.59
C ALA A 218 17.71 -1.29 -2.21
N THR A 219 17.25 -0.59 -1.17
CA THR A 219 17.79 0.71 -0.74
C THR A 219 18.43 0.67 0.64
N GLY A 220 18.12 -0.34 1.46
CA GLY A 220 18.46 -0.40 2.88
C GLY A 220 17.67 0.58 3.73
N SER A 221 16.59 1.15 3.19
CA SER A 221 15.74 2.16 3.84
C SER A 221 14.50 1.52 4.47
N THR A 222 14.02 2.11 5.56
CA THR A 222 12.74 1.82 6.19
C THR A 222 11.69 2.90 5.89
N GLY A 223 11.98 3.79 4.93
CA GLY A 223 11.11 4.92 4.56
C GLY A 223 10.04 4.59 3.52
N ASN A 224 9.92 3.33 3.06
CA ASN A 224 8.94 2.92 2.05
C ASN A 224 7.54 2.80 2.67
N GLY A 225 6.64 3.73 2.36
CA GLY A 225 5.29 3.79 2.91
C GLY A 225 4.38 2.64 2.47
N ALA A 226 4.60 2.04 1.30
CA ALA A 226 3.87 0.86 0.86
C ALA A 226 4.24 -0.36 1.71
N PHE A 227 5.53 -0.53 2.04
CA PHE A 227 5.99 -1.60 2.93
C PHE A 227 5.56 -1.37 4.38
N ALA A 228 5.48 -0.10 4.83
CA ALA A 228 4.92 0.24 6.13
C ALA A 228 3.44 -0.20 6.26
N ALA A 229 2.63 0.13 5.26
CA ALA A 229 1.22 -0.29 5.21
C ALA A 229 1.09 -1.83 5.14
N ALA A 230 1.95 -2.50 4.35
CA ALA A 230 1.97 -3.94 4.27
C ALA A 230 2.39 -4.61 5.59
N ALA A 231 3.35 -4.03 6.33
CA ALA A 231 3.77 -4.50 7.65
C ALA A 231 2.63 -4.43 8.67
N ALA A 232 1.92 -3.30 8.76
CA ALA A 232 0.73 -3.19 9.61
C ALA A 232 -0.36 -4.21 9.21
N GLY A 233 -0.57 -4.41 7.90
CA GLY A 233 -1.49 -5.41 7.38
C GLY A 233 -1.14 -6.84 7.79
N CYS A 234 0.15 -7.19 7.90
CA CYS A 234 0.59 -8.49 8.41
C CYS A 234 0.20 -8.70 9.88
N CYS A 235 0.20 -7.64 10.67
CA CYS A 235 -0.25 -7.65 12.07
C CYS A 235 -1.79 -7.59 12.21
N GLY A 236 -2.54 -7.58 11.09
CA GLY A 236 -4.00 -7.57 11.10
C GLY A 236 -4.63 -6.17 11.12
N TYR A 237 -3.84 -5.10 11.05
CA TYR A 237 -4.33 -3.73 11.02
C TYR A 237 -4.54 -3.26 9.58
N PRO A 238 -5.78 -2.92 9.15
CA PRO A 238 -6.02 -2.28 7.87
C PRO A 238 -5.24 -0.97 7.80
N CYS A 239 -4.30 -0.87 6.88
CA CYS A 239 -3.43 0.29 6.73
C CYS A 239 -3.20 0.60 5.25
N TRP A 240 -3.26 1.88 4.89
CA TRP A 240 -3.01 2.35 3.53
C TRP A 240 -2.45 3.77 3.51
N GLN A 241 -1.77 4.10 2.43
CA GLN A 241 -1.34 5.46 2.14
C GLN A 241 -2.50 6.28 1.57
N ALA A 242 -2.60 7.55 1.93
CA ALA A 242 -3.64 8.44 1.44
C ALA A 242 -3.10 9.85 1.18
N TRP A 243 -3.68 10.53 0.19
CA TRP A 243 -3.56 11.95 0.00
C TRP A 243 -4.79 12.64 0.58
N MET A 244 -4.60 13.45 1.59
CA MET A 244 -5.69 14.05 2.37
C MET A 244 -5.45 15.55 2.58
N ASP A 245 -6.52 16.32 2.61
CA ASP A 245 -6.49 17.67 3.13
C ASP A 245 -6.75 17.69 4.65
N LEU A 246 -6.77 18.88 5.23
CA LEU A 246 -6.98 19.03 6.68
C LEU A 246 -8.40 18.63 7.12
N ALA A 247 -9.39 18.75 6.22
CA ALA A 247 -10.76 18.32 6.50
C ALA A 247 -10.85 16.80 6.56
N ASP A 248 -10.22 16.11 5.59
CA ASP A 248 -10.14 14.64 5.55
C ASP A 248 -9.41 14.10 6.79
N LEU A 249 -8.25 14.69 7.15
CA LEU A 249 -7.50 14.33 8.37
C LEU A 249 -8.37 14.42 9.62
N ARG A 250 -9.10 15.52 9.78
CA ARG A 250 -9.99 15.73 10.93
C ARG A 250 -11.12 14.70 10.97
N ALA A 251 -11.70 14.37 9.80
CA ALA A 251 -12.74 13.35 9.71
C ALA A 251 -12.19 11.98 10.15
N GLN A 252 -11.02 11.58 9.68
CA GLN A 252 -10.40 10.31 10.07
C GLN A 252 -10.11 10.24 11.58
N ILE A 253 -9.58 11.32 12.17
CA ILE A 253 -9.34 11.38 13.63
C ILE A 253 -10.68 11.35 14.41
N HIS A 254 -11.72 11.98 13.86
CA HIS A 254 -13.05 11.93 14.47
C HIS A 254 -13.59 10.50 14.51
N ASP A 255 -13.36 9.74 13.45
CA ASP A 255 -13.76 8.34 13.31
C ASP A 255 -12.81 7.34 14.02
N ASP A 256 -11.95 7.86 14.91
CA ASP A 256 -11.00 7.08 15.72
C ASP A 256 -9.86 6.42 14.94
N CYS A 257 -9.62 6.83 13.70
CA CYS A 257 -8.50 6.35 12.90
C CYS A 257 -7.18 7.01 13.34
N SER A 258 -6.17 6.19 13.60
CA SER A 258 -4.82 6.69 13.86
C SER A 258 -4.13 7.02 12.54
N ILE A 259 -3.43 8.16 12.50
CA ILE A 259 -2.83 8.66 11.27
C ILE A 259 -1.37 9.05 11.51
N ALA A 260 -0.49 8.58 10.63
CA ALA A 260 0.85 9.10 10.48
C ALA A 260 0.86 10.15 9.37
N VAL A 261 1.41 11.31 9.63
CA VAL A 261 1.49 12.40 8.64
C VAL A 261 2.94 12.71 8.34
N ARG A 262 3.31 12.64 7.07
CA ARG A 262 4.58 13.19 6.59
C ARG A 262 4.37 14.68 6.32
N VAL A 263 5.15 15.50 6.99
CA VAL A 263 5.19 16.96 6.76
C VAL A 263 6.48 17.30 6.04
N GLU A 264 6.39 18.15 5.01
CA GLU A 264 7.53 18.71 4.26
C GLU A 264 7.75 20.15 4.68
#